data_55ab9952000f867804170902c7d560bc
#
_entry.id   55ab9952000f867804170902c7d560bc
#
_cell.length_a   1.000
_cell.length_b   1.000
_cell.length_c   1.000
_cell.angle_alpha   90.00
_cell.angle_beta   90.00
_cell.angle_gamma   90.00
#
_symmetry.space_group_name_H-M   'P 1'
#
loop_
_entity.id
_entity.type
_entity.pdbx_description
1 polymer ?
#
loop_
_entity_poly.entity_id
_entity_poly.type
_entity_poly.pdbx_seq_one_letter_code
_entity_poly.pdbx_strand_id
1 'polypeptide(L)'
;MSETAYRYAAALRRTDCRADVFLTSARAIPAQSELWQVMIDPSIGLREKHAVLDRLPELKEQPMLRNFYKLLVDKKRFSMLPEIADAYHDILLHERGESVCTLRCVRVPDDQRLSAIARTLCRQHNLRGVEMHVVLDPDLIGGFVIEIDGVTYDKSVRGQIAGMAQRIQRGERN
;
A
#
# COMPACT_ATOMS: atom_id res chain seq x y z
N MET A 1 7.10 -2.15 1.98
CA MET A 1 6.23 -2.17 3.20
C MET A 1 7.05 -2.55 4.42
N SER A 2 6.92 -1.83 5.53
CA SER A 2 7.65 -2.11 6.77
C SER A 2 6.99 -3.29 7.52
N GLU A 3 7.79 -4.27 7.99
CA GLU A 3 7.30 -5.38 8.84
C GLU A 3 6.53 -4.87 10.07
N THR A 4 6.98 -3.75 10.63
CA THR A 4 6.32 -3.11 11.77
C THR A 4 4.92 -2.62 11.40
N ALA A 5 4.74 -1.98 10.24
CA ALA A 5 3.43 -1.52 9.77
C ALA A 5 2.46 -2.70 9.59
N TYR A 6 2.93 -3.79 8.99
CA TYR A 6 2.13 -5.01 8.83
C TYR A 6 1.68 -5.59 10.18
N ARG A 7 2.56 -5.64 11.19
CA ARG A 7 2.21 -6.13 12.54
C ARG A 7 1.13 -5.28 13.22
N TYR A 8 1.18 -3.95 13.07
CA TYR A 8 0.12 -3.06 13.57
C TYR A 8 -1.19 -3.26 12.83
N ALA A 9 -1.15 -3.35 11.51
CA ALA A 9 -2.31 -3.62 10.68
C ALA A 9 -2.98 -4.96 11.03
N ALA A 10 -2.20 -6.03 11.14
CA ALA A 10 -2.68 -7.35 11.52
C ALA A 10 -3.26 -7.38 12.94
N ALA A 11 -2.66 -6.64 13.88
CA ALA A 11 -3.20 -6.51 15.23
C ALA A 11 -4.54 -5.77 15.22
N LEU A 12 -4.64 -4.66 14.48
CA LEU A 12 -5.88 -3.89 14.35
C LEU A 12 -6.99 -4.72 13.68
N ARG A 13 -6.65 -5.55 12.68
CA ARG A 13 -7.61 -6.42 11.99
C ARG A 13 -8.25 -7.45 12.91
N ARG A 14 -7.55 -7.90 13.96
CA ARG A 14 -8.07 -8.83 14.96
C ARG A 14 -9.01 -8.18 15.97
N THR A 15 -9.11 -6.86 15.97
CA THR A 15 -10.03 -6.11 16.84
C THR A 15 -11.35 -5.86 16.11
N ASP A 16 -12.39 -5.54 16.87
CA ASP A 16 -13.71 -5.18 16.33
C ASP A 16 -13.72 -3.72 15.82
N CYS A 17 -12.76 -3.39 14.94
CA CYS A 17 -12.62 -2.07 14.33
C CYS A 17 -13.28 -2.07 12.95
N ARG A 18 -14.11 -1.05 12.70
CA ARG A 18 -14.70 -0.85 11.38
C ARG A 18 -13.63 -0.44 10.37
N ALA A 19 -13.41 -1.29 9.40
CA ALA A 19 -12.37 -1.13 8.38
C ALA A 19 -12.56 0.16 7.55
N ASP A 20 -13.80 0.48 7.19
CA ASP A 20 -14.16 1.68 6.43
C ASP A 20 -13.78 2.97 7.19
N VAL A 21 -14.07 3.03 8.49
CA VAL A 21 -13.74 4.19 9.33
C VAL A 21 -12.23 4.33 9.50
N PHE A 22 -11.52 3.20 9.72
CA PHE A 22 -10.07 3.25 9.82
C PHE A 22 -9.41 3.75 8.54
N LEU A 23 -9.73 3.17 7.38
CA LEU A 23 -9.12 3.55 6.11
C LEU A 23 -9.44 4.99 5.73
N THR A 24 -10.66 5.45 5.99
CA THR A 24 -11.05 6.85 5.74
C THR A 24 -10.28 7.81 6.64
N SER A 25 -10.24 7.56 7.96
CA SER A 25 -9.54 8.43 8.91
C SER A 25 -8.02 8.40 8.72
N ALA A 26 -7.44 7.23 8.42
CA ALA A 26 -6.00 7.09 8.18
C ALA A 26 -5.51 7.81 6.92
N ARG A 27 -6.40 8.03 5.93
CA ARG A 27 -6.13 8.86 4.76
C ARG A 27 -6.41 10.35 5.01
N ALA A 28 -7.47 10.67 5.76
CA ALA A 28 -7.87 12.04 6.04
C ALA A 28 -6.89 12.77 6.96
N ILE A 29 -6.36 12.11 8.00
CA ILE A 29 -5.44 12.73 8.97
C ILE A 29 -4.16 13.24 8.31
N PRO A 30 -3.42 12.48 7.48
CA PRO A 30 -2.24 12.98 6.79
C PRO A 30 -2.54 14.06 5.74
N ALA A 31 -3.75 14.09 5.18
CA ALA A 31 -4.17 15.10 4.22
C ALA A 31 -4.38 16.49 4.88
N GLN A 32 -4.64 16.53 6.18
CA GLN A 32 -4.74 17.78 6.97
C GLN A 32 -3.36 18.14 7.51
N SER A 33 -2.64 19.00 6.80
CA SER A 33 -1.24 19.34 7.09
C SER A 33 -1.00 19.81 8.53
N GLU A 34 -1.88 20.65 9.08
CA GLU A 34 -1.76 21.16 10.45
C GLU A 34 -1.92 20.05 11.49
N LEU A 35 -2.96 19.23 11.34
CA LEU A 35 -3.20 18.10 12.23
C LEU A 35 -2.05 17.09 12.16
N TRP A 36 -1.59 16.79 10.95
CA TRP A 36 -0.48 15.87 10.72
C TRP A 36 0.80 16.35 11.41
N GLN A 37 1.17 17.63 11.22
CA GLN A 37 2.35 18.21 11.86
C GLN A 37 2.27 18.14 13.39
N VAL A 38 1.13 18.51 13.99
CA VAL A 38 0.91 18.39 15.43
C VAL A 38 1.15 16.96 15.93
N MET A 39 0.66 15.99 15.18
CA MET A 39 0.75 14.58 15.60
C MET A 39 2.16 13.99 15.48
N ILE A 40 2.97 14.44 14.52
CA ILE A 40 4.33 13.93 14.32
C ILE A 40 5.41 14.75 15.04
N ASP A 41 5.12 16.00 15.41
CA ASP A 41 6.08 16.89 16.06
C ASP A 41 6.49 16.35 17.45
N PRO A 42 7.79 16.06 17.68
CA PRO A 42 8.25 15.54 18.97
C PRO A 42 8.22 16.58 20.12
N SER A 43 8.10 17.87 19.79
CA SER A 43 8.07 18.94 20.79
C SER A 43 6.71 19.03 21.52
N ILE A 44 5.64 18.52 20.89
CA ILE A 44 4.30 18.53 21.45
C ILE A 44 4.10 17.35 22.41
N GLY A 45 3.60 17.64 23.60
CA GLY A 45 3.40 16.65 24.66
C GLY A 45 2.37 15.58 24.32
N LEU A 46 2.55 14.37 24.88
CA LEU A 46 1.62 13.25 24.64
C LEU A 46 0.18 13.57 25.06
N ARG A 47 0.02 14.33 26.18
CA ARG A 47 -1.31 14.71 26.67
C ARG A 47 -2.06 15.61 25.69
N GLU A 48 -1.37 16.54 25.03
CA GLU A 48 -1.92 17.45 24.05
C GLU A 48 -2.36 16.69 22.81
N LYS A 49 -1.52 15.77 22.31
CA LYS A 49 -1.84 14.89 21.19
C LYS A 49 -3.05 14.01 21.48
N HIS A 50 -3.13 13.43 22.68
CA HIS A 50 -4.29 12.64 23.09
C HIS A 50 -5.57 13.49 23.14
N ALA A 51 -5.48 14.74 23.64
CA ALA A 51 -6.61 15.65 23.66
C ALA A 51 -7.12 16.02 22.25
N VAL A 52 -6.20 16.14 21.29
CA VAL A 52 -6.56 16.33 19.87
C VAL A 52 -7.31 15.12 19.34
N LEU A 53 -6.81 13.89 19.56
CA LEU A 53 -7.48 12.65 19.12
C LEU A 53 -8.88 12.49 19.75
N ASP A 54 -9.05 12.88 21.01
CA ASP A 54 -10.34 12.81 21.71
C ASP A 54 -11.39 13.80 21.15
N ARG A 55 -10.94 14.86 20.47
CA ARG A 55 -11.82 15.85 19.84
C ARG A 55 -12.25 15.50 18.42
N LEU A 56 -11.57 14.55 17.77
CA LEU A 56 -11.92 14.14 16.41
C LEU A 56 -13.29 13.45 16.39
N PRO A 57 -14.28 14.00 15.66
CA PRO A 57 -15.65 13.48 15.68
C PRO A 57 -15.72 12.05 15.14
N GLU A 58 -14.89 11.70 14.17
CA GLU A 58 -14.81 10.40 13.52
C GLU A 58 -14.38 9.27 14.47
N LEU A 59 -13.64 9.62 15.54
CA LEU A 59 -13.13 8.68 16.53
C LEU A 59 -14.01 8.54 17.76
N LYS A 60 -15.04 9.40 17.92
CA LYS A 60 -15.92 9.37 19.10
C LYS A 60 -16.71 8.08 19.20
N GLU A 61 -17.19 7.58 18.07
CA GLU A 61 -18.01 6.35 18.00
C GLU A 61 -17.15 5.07 17.91
N GLN A 62 -15.82 5.22 17.84
CA GLN A 62 -14.88 4.11 17.66
C GLN A 62 -13.78 4.11 18.73
N PRO A 63 -14.09 3.71 19.96
CA PRO A 63 -13.14 3.76 21.07
C PRO A 63 -11.89 2.89 20.82
N MET A 64 -12.03 1.77 20.13
CA MET A 64 -10.90 0.90 19.77
C MET A 64 -9.94 1.60 18.82
N LEU A 65 -10.45 2.27 17.79
CA LEU A 65 -9.65 3.01 16.83
C LEU A 65 -8.94 4.21 17.48
N ARG A 66 -9.65 4.93 18.34
CA ARG A 66 -9.06 6.02 19.14
C ARG A 66 -7.91 5.55 20.01
N ASN A 67 -8.09 4.42 20.71
CA ASN A 67 -7.03 3.83 21.53
C ASN A 67 -5.84 3.37 20.68
N PHE A 68 -6.10 2.84 19.48
CA PHE A 68 -5.05 2.48 18.54
C PHE A 68 -4.22 3.71 18.12
N TYR A 69 -4.86 4.83 17.79
CA TYR A 69 -4.13 6.06 17.46
C TYR A 69 -3.34 6.61 18.66
N LYS A 70 -3.89 6.58 19.87
CA LYS A 70 -3.16 6.92 21.09
C LYS A 70 -1.94 6.03 21.29
N LEU A 71 -2.07 4.73 21.06
CA LEU A 71 -0.94 3.79 21.10
C LEU A 71 0.16 4.16 20.10
N LEU A 72 -0.19 4.55 18.87
CA LEU A 72 0.78 4.98 17.86
C LEU A 72 1.52 6.25 18.31
N VAL A 73 0.83 7.19 18.94
CA VAL A 73 1.42 8.39 19.54
C VAL A 73 2.38 8.05 20.68
N ASP A 74 1.98 7.20 21.62
CA ASP A 74 2.79 6.77 22.76
C ASP A 74 4.07 6.06 22.32
N LYS A 75 3.99 5.28 21.24
CA LYS A 75 5.14 4.59 20.64
C LYS A 75 5.95 5.45 19.67
N LYS A 76 5.58 6.73 19.49
CA LYS A 76 6.22 7.65 18.52
C LYS A 76 6.23 7.09 17.09
N ARG A 77 5.17 6.37 16.71
CA ARG A 77 5.03 5.70 15.42
C ARG A 77 3.85 6.22 14.61
N PHE A 78 3.35 7.38 14.97
CA PHE A 78 2.20 7.98 14.27
C PHE A 78 2.52 8.30 12.81
N SER A 79 3.79 8.63 12.50
CA SER A 79 4.26 8.84 11.11
C SER A 79 4.12 7.61 10.21
N MET A 80 4.00 6.41 10.79
CA MET A 80 3.79 5.17 10.04
C MET A 80 2.31 4.93 9.67
N LEU A 81 1.40 5.83 10.05
CA LEU A 81 -0.04 5.65 9.83
C LEU A 81 -0.40 5.38 8.36
N PRO A 82 0.16 6.08 7.35
CA PRO A 82 -0.10 5.75 5.95
C PRO A 82 0.33 4.32 5.58
N GLU A 83 1.53 3.90 5.98
CA GLU A 83 2.02 2.54 5.71
C GLU A 83 1.18 1.47 6.41
N ILE A 84 0.66 1.77 7.61
CA ILE A 84 -0.23 0.86 8.34
C ILE A 84 -1.58 0.75 7.62
N ALA A 85 -2.08 1.85 7.06
CA ALA A 85 -3.32 1.86 6.29
C ALA A 85 -3.20 1.03 5.00
N ASP A 86 -2.07 1.16 4.29
CA ASP A 86 -1.80 0.37 3.09
C ASP A 86 -1.69 -1.12 3.45
N ALA A 87 -0.93 -1.47 4.49
CA ALA A 87 -0.82 -2.84 4.96
C ALA A 87 -2.17 -3.44 5.41
N TYR A 88 -3.03 -2.62 6.02
CA TYR A 88 -4.37 -3.05 6.42
C TYR A 88 -5.27 -3.30 5.21
N HIS A 89 -5.18 -2.43 4.20
CA HIS A 89 -5.89 -2.60 2.93
C HIS A 89 -5.47 -3.91 2.23
N ASP A 90 -4.17 -4.18 2.17
CA ASP A 90 -3.64 -5.43 1.60
C ASP A 90 -4.17 -6.66 2.34
N ILE A 91 -4.20 -6.64 3.68
CA ILE A 91 -4.77 -7.74 4.47
C ILE A 91 -6.24 -7.98 4.10
N LEU A 92 -7.04 -6.92 3.96
CA LEU A 92 -8.46 -7.04 3.56
C LEU A 92 -8.63 -7.64 2.17
N LEU A 93 -7.77 -7.25 1.21
CA LEU A 93 -7.79 -7.82 -0.14
C LEU A 93 -7.42 -9.30 -0.11
N HIS A 94 -6.34 -9.66 0.58
CA HIS A 94 -5.93 -11.05 0.72
C HIS A 94 -7.02 -11.95 1.33
N GLU A 95 -7.75 -11.46 2.34
CA GLU A 95 -8.89 -12.20 2.92
C GLU A 95 -10.02 -12.45 1.91
N ARG A 96 -10.16 -11.56 0.90
CA ARG A 96 -11.12 -11.73 -0.20
C ARG A 96 -10.56 -12.59 -1.34
N GLY A 97 -9.29 -12.99 -1.25
CA GLY A 97 -8.59 -13.66 -2.34
C GLY A 97 -8.22 -12.71 -3.48
N GLU A 98 -8.04 -11.45 -3.16
CA GLU A 98 -7.63 -10.38 -4.07
C GLU A 98 -6.22 -9.90 -3.70
N SER A 99 -5.54 -9.24 -4.63
CA SER A 99 -4.21 -8.66 -4.37
C SER A 99 -4.02 -7.32 -5.08
N VAL A 100 -3.10 -6.50 -4.57
CA VAL A 100 -2.68 -5.26 -5.21
C VAL A 100 -1.61 -5.55 -6.25
N CYS A 101 -1.77 -4.97 -7.43
CA CYS A 101 -0.79 -5.02 -8.51
C CYS A 101 -0.34 -3.60 -8.86
N THR A 102 0.95 -3.33 -8.79
CA THR A 102 1.53 -2.09 -9.31
C THR A 102 2.02 -2.31 -10.74
N LEU A 103 1.41 -1.59 -11.68
CA LEU A 103 1.80 -1.58 -13.09
C LEU A 103 2.57 -0.29 -13.39
N ARG A 104 3.89 -0.37 -13.58
CA ARG A 104 4.70 0.74 -14.06
C ARG A 104 4.82 0.70 -15.57
N CYS A 105 4.49 1.80 -16.24
CA CYS A 105 4.48 1.88 -17.70
C CYS A 105 4.77 3.30 -18.19
N VAL A 106 5.20 3.43 -19.46
CA VAL A 106 5.46 4.74 -20.08
C VAL A 106 4.17 5.48 -20.43
N ARG A 107 3.12 4.71 -20.80
CA ARG A 107 1.79 5.23 -21.14
C ARG A 107 0.74 4.34 -20.50
N VAL A 108 -0.31 4.95 -19.97
CA VAL A 108 -1.45 4.21 -19.42
C VAL A 108 -2.05 3.33 -20.52
N PRO A 109 -2.11 2.00 -20.31
CA PRO A 109 -2.78 1.11 -21.26
C PRO A 109 -4.28 1.38 -21.30
N ASP A 110 -4.92 1.00 -22.41
CA ASP A 110 -6.37 1.04 -22.50
C ASP A 110 -7.04 0.03 -21.54
N ASP A 111 -8.33 0.25 -21.25
CA ASP A 111 -9.11 -0.58 -20.32
C ASP A 111 -9.15 -2.06 -20.73
N GLN A 112 -9.11 -2.34 -22.04
CA GLN A 112 -9.12 -3.71 -22.56
C GLN A 112 -7.81 -4.42 -22.18
N ARG A 113 -6.67 -3.74 -22.33
CA ARG A 113 -5.35 -4.27 -21.97
C ARG A 113 -5.20 -4.43 -20.47
N LEU A 114 -5.65 -3.44 -19.69
CA LEU A 114 -5.66 -3.54 -18.23
C LEU A 114 -6.48 -4.75 -17.77
N SER A 115 -7.67 -4.93 -18.33
CA SER A 115 -8.53 -6.09 -18.04
C SER A 115 -7.90 -7.43 -18.47
N ALA A 116 -7.14 -7.46 -19.56
CA ALA A 116 -6.45 -8.66 -20.03
C ALA A 116 -5.29 -9.03 -19.08
N ILE A 117 -4.51 -8.02 -18.64
CA ILE A 117 -3.43 -8.18 -17.65
C ILE A 117 -4.02 -8.70 -16.35
N ALA A 118 -5.06 -8.06 -15.81
CA ALA A 118 -5.71 -8.47 -14.56
C ALA A 118 -6.18 -9.94 -14.62
N ARG A 119 -6.86 -10.34 -15.70
CA ARG A 119 -7.31 -11.73 -15.89
C ARG A 119 -6.15 -12.73 -15.94
N THR A 120 -5.03 -12.34 -16.54
CA THR A 120 -3.85 -13.19 -16.61
C THR A 120 -3.21 -13.37 -15.24
N LEU A 121 -3.07 -12.27 -14.47
CA LEU A 121 -2.55 -12.29 -13.10
C LEU A 121 -3.47 -13.10 -12.17
N CYS A 122 -4.78 -12.91 -12.24
CA CYS A 122 -5.73 -13.71 -11.47
C CYS A 122 -5.53 -15.21 -11.68
N ARG A 123 -5.34 -15.64 -12.95
CA ARG A 123 -5.10 -17.06 -13.27
C ARG A 123 -3.74 -17.56 -12.78
N GLN A 124 -2.68 -16.75 -12.92
CA GLN A 124 -1.33 -17.16 -12.53
C GLN A 124 -1.15 -17.24 -11.02
N HIS A 125 -1.78 -16.33 -10.27
CA HIS A 125 -1.68 -16.24 -8.81
C HIS A 125 -2.86 -16.89 -8.08
N ASN A 126 -3.81 -17.49 -8.82
CA ASN A 126 -5.02 -18.10 -8.25
C ASN A 126 -5.84 -17.11 -7.41
N LEU A 127 -5.97 -15.87 -7.89
CA LEU A 127 -6.71 -14.78 -7.24
C LEU A 127 -8.11 -14.64 -7.82
N ARG A 128 -9.04 -14.12 -7.00
CA ARG A 128 -10.41 -13.78 -7.41
C ARG A 128 -10.47 -12.43 -8.13
N GLY A 129 -9.56 -11.52 -7.77
CA GLY A 129 -9.46 -10.17 -8.32
C GLY A 129 -8.09 -9.56 -8.10
N VAL A 130 -7.80 -8.51 -8.86
CA VAL A 130 -6.56 -7.73 -8.73
C VAL A 130 -6.91 -6.25 -8.78
N GLU A 131 -6.53 -5.51 -7.74
CA GLU A 131 -6.58 -4.05 -7.72
C GLU A 131 -5.33 -3.51 -8.41
N MET A 132 -5.51 -2.78 -9.53
CA MET A 132 -4.39 -2.30 -10.35
C MET A 132 -4.07 -0.84 -10.05
N HIS A 133 -2.85 -0.59 -9.57
CA HIS A 133 -2.28 0.74 -9.41
C HIS A 133 -1.35 1.04 -10.58
N VAL A 134 -1.79 1.92 -11.48
CA VAL A 134 -0.99 2.31 -12.66
C VAL A 134 -0.12 3.50 -12.31
N VAL A 135 1.20 3.32 -12.46
CA VAL A 135 2.22 4.35 -12.22
C VAL A 135 2.93 4.67 -13.53
N LEU A 136 2.93 5.94 -13.92
CA LEU A 136 3.72 6.40 -15.05
C LEU A 136 5.19 6.50 -14.64
N ASP A 137 6.04 5.80 -15.38
CA ASP A 137 7.48 5.76 -15.14
C ASP A 137 8.22 6.20 -16.43
N PRO A 138 8.66 7.47 -16.50
CA PRO A 138 9.37 8.01 -17.66
C PRO A 138 10.74 7.37 -17.93
N ASP A 139 11.33 6.74 -16.89
CA ASP A 139 12.64 6.09 -17.01
C ASP A 139 12.56 4.76 -17.77
N LEU A 140 11.38 4.24 -17.98
CA LEU A 140 11.13 3.11 -18.86
C LEU A 140 11.20 3.59 -20.32
N ILE A 141 12.11 3.04 -21.12
CA ILE A 141 12.22 3.31 -22.57
C ILE A 141 10.97 2.81 -23.32
N GLY A 142 10.35 1.75 -22.80
CA GLY A 142 9.15 1.12 -23.34
C GLY A 142 8.83 -0.17 -22.62
N GLY A 143 7.63 -0.71 -22.88
CA GLY A 143 7.12 -1.89 -22.15
C GLY A 143 6.51 -1.53 -20.81
N PHE A 144 6.50 -2.49 -19.89
CA PHE A 144 5.93 -2.33 -18.55
C PHE A 144 6.62 -3.24 -17.53
N VAL A 145 6.50 -2.88 -16.27
CA VAL A 145 6.90 -3.70 -15.12
C VAL A 145 5.68 -3.91 -14.23
N ILE A 146 5.41 -5.15 -13.85
CA ILE A 146 4.32 -5.52 -12.96
C ILE A 146 4.93 -6.05 -11.67
N GLU A 147 4.41 -5.56 -10.55
CA GLU A 147 4.75 -6.03 -9.22
C GLU A 147 3.46 -6.47 -8.49
N ILE A 148 3.39 -7.72 -8.08
CA ILE A 148 2.26 -8.35 -7.39
C ILE A 148 2.78 -9.40 -6.42
N ASP A 149 2.31 -9.37 -5.16
CA ASP A 149 2.68 -10.33 -4.09
C ASP A 149 4.20 -10.53 -3.94
N GLY A 150 4.99 -9.46 -4.11
CA GLY A 150 6.45 -9.52 -4.05
C GLY A 150 7.13 -10.15 -5.28
N VAL A 151 6.36 -10.53 -6.30
CA VAL A 151 6.87 -11.03 -7.58
C VAL A 151 6.90 -9.89 -8.59
N THR A 152 8.06 -9.68 -9.23
CA THR A 152 8.23 -8.66 -10.27
C THR A 152 8.32 -9.30 -11.65
N TYR A 153 7.43 -8.90 -12.54
CA TYR A 153 7.44 -9.28 -13.97
C TYR A 153 7.94 -8.09 -14.79
N ASP A 154 9.23 -8.13 -15.16
CA ASP A 154 9.83 -7.11 -16.01
C ASP A 154 9.64 -7.47 -17.49
N LYS A 155 8.76 -6.72 -18.16
CA LYS A 155 8.51 -6.76 -19.61
C LYS A 155 8.93 -5.45 -20.27
N SER A 156 9.83 -4.69 -19.63
CA SER A 156 10.41 -3.48 -20.21
C SER A 156 11.40 -3.83 -21.33
N VAL A 157 11.59 -2.89 -22.25
CA VAL A 157 12.61 -3.01 -23.32
C VAL A 157 14.00 -3.17 -22.70
N ARG A 158 14.30 -2.44 -21.62
CA ARG A 158 15.55 -2.53 -20.87
C ARG A 158 15.77 -3.93 -20.30
N GLY A 159 14.75 -4.50 -19.66
CA GLY A 159 14.81 -5.86 -19.10
C GLY A 159 15.01 -6.93 -20.18
N GLN A 160 14.35 -6.76 -21.34
CA GLN A 160 14.53 -7.67 -22.48
C GLN A 160 15.96 -7.63 -23.04
N ILE A 161 16.53 -6.42 -23.22
CA ILE A 161 17.92 -6.26 -23.67
C ILE A 161 18.90 -6.86 -22.67
N ALA A 162 18.72 -6.60 -21.38
CA ALA A 162 19.56 -7.15 -20.31
C ALA A 162 19.49 -8.69 -20.28
N GLY A 163 18.29 -9.27 -20.43
CA GLY A 163 18.11 -10.70 -20.54
C GLY A 163 18.79 -11.33 -21.76
N MET A 164 18.73 -10.64 -22.92
CA MET A 164 19.45 -11.09 -24.12
C MET A 164 20.97 -11.03 -23.94
N ALA A 165 21.49 -9.96 -23.34
CA ALA A 165 22.92 -9.82 -23.06
C ALA A 165 23.44 -10.95 -22.13
N GLN A 166 22.68 -11.30 -21.10
CA GLN A 166 23.01 -12.40 -20.19
C GLN A 166 23.02 -13.78 -20.89
N ARG A 167 22.05 -14.02 -21.79
CA ARG A 167 22.00 -15.27 -22.58
C ARG A 167 23.20 -15.40 -23.51
N ILE A 168 23.60 -14.32 -24.17
CA ILE A 168 24.78 -14.30 -25.03
C ILE A 168 26.05 -14.58 -24.22
N GLN A 169 26.20 -13.98 -23.03
CA GLN A 169 27.35 -14.22 -22.14
C GLN A 169 27.40 -15.67 -21.62
N ARG A 170 26.26 -16.32 -21.41
CA ARG A 170 26.20 -17.72 -20.97
C ARG A 170 26.38 -18.73 -22.12
N GLY A 171 26.52 -18.27 -23.35
CA GLY A 171 26.75 -19.16 -24.52
C GLY A 171 25.53 -19.99 -24.93
N GLU A 172 24.34 -19.68 -24.40
CA GLU A 172 23.10 -20.34 -24.81
C GLU A 172 22.67 -19.85 -26.21
N ARG A 173 23.11 -20.57 -27.24
CA ARG A 173 22.56 -20.43 -28.59
C ARG A 173 21.22 -21.20 -28.66
N ASN A 174 20.23 -20.55 -29.19
CA ASN A 174 18.94 -21.14 -29.53
C ASN A 174 19.14 -22.16 -30.65
#